data_94492efbb0dac057e149164cd46714dd
#
_entry.id   94492efbb0dac057e149164cd46714dd
#
_cell.length_a   1.000
_cell.length_b   1.000
_cell.length_c   1.000
_cell.angle_alpha   90.00
_cell.angle_beta   90.00
_cell.angle_gamma   90.00
#
_symmetry.space_group_name_H-M   'P 1'
#
loop_
_entity.id
_entity.type
_entity.pdbx_description
1 polymer ?
#
loop_
_entity_poly.entity_id
_entity_poly.type
_entity_poly.pdbx_seq_one_letter_code
_entity_poly.pdbx_strand_id
1 'polypeptide(L)'
;MKKILLTLLWGTCFFVVQAQEELLKLQAETRIDYQREYVDGRSIHSNSGFKGKYLNVIISGTIAKQFSYSYRQRLNKAHSDQSFFDATDWLYLTYRPDEQWGLSVGKQVVGIGGYEYDRAPIDLYFCSEYWNNIPCYQMGISADYTFNRKKDKVMFQLCQSPFRADADDIYSYNLMWYGSHGWFNTIYSVNMIEYQPDKYINYIALGHHLDFGKTALELDFMNRAADHQTYFFKNCSVMGELSYRPSESFNLFGKVTYDVNRTQVKADYCVHPGTELTHVGGGVEFYPLKNNKNLRLHAFYSYAFGHNGNTEGAIPPEQNILNIGIKWKVDFLSLKNKKINFN
;
A
#
# COMPACT_ATOMS: atom_id res chain seq x y z
N MET A 1 -33.03 51.92 43.67
CA MET A 1 -31.97 50.90 43.47
C MET A 1 -32.41 49.99 42.33
N LYS A 2 -32.01 50.29 41.11
CA LYS A 2 -32.33 49.50 39.92
C LYS A 2 -31.09 48.68 39.54
N LYS A 3 -31.20 47.35 39.57
CA LYS A 3 -30.17 46.42 39.09
C LYS A 3 -30.31 46.30 37.60
N ILE A 4 -29.31 46.74 36.86
CA ILE A 4 -29.17 46.53 35.43
C ILE A 4 -28.52 45.13 35.20
N LEU A 5 -29.29 44.23 34.63
CA LEU A 5 -28.82 42.91 34.23
C LEU A 5 -28.20 43.06 32.85
N LEU A 6 -26.88 43.01 32.78
CA LEU A 6 -26.14 43.02 31.51
C LEU A 6 -26.06 41.59 31.00
N THR A 7 -26.90 41.26 30.01
CA THR A 7 -26.86 39.98 29.32
C THR A 7 -25.79 40.06 28.20
N LEU A 8 -24.62 39.48 28.45
CA LEU A 8 -23.60 39.27 27.41
C LEU A 8 -24.07 38.15 26.46
N LEU A 9 -24.53 38.55 25.29
CA LEU A 9 -24.68 37.64 24.17
C LEU A 9 -23.26 37.28 23.65
N TRP A 10 -22.78 36.13 24.04
CA TRP A 10 -21.64 35.52 23.36
C TRP A 10 -22.14 34.93 22.02
N GLY A 11 -21.99 35.73 20.96
CA GLY A 11 -22.11 35.26 19.62
C GLY A 11 -20.94 34.31 19.32
N THR A 12 -21.15 32.99 19.48
CA THR A 12 -20.24 31.99 18.95
C THR A 12 -20.36 32.04 17.44
N CYS A 13 -19.49 32.83 16.80
CA CYS A 13 -19.21 32.68 15.38
C CYS A 13 -18.62 31.27 15.18
N PHE A 14 -19.45 30.31 14.83
CA PHE A 14 -19.01 29.07 14.23
C PHE A 14 -18.40 29.43 12.87
N PHE A 15 -17.09 29.63 12.83
CA PHE A 15 -16.37 29.56 11.59
C PHE A 15 -16.47 28.09 11.10
N VAL A 16 -17.48 27.83 10.28
CA VAL A 16 -17.50 26.64 9.45
C VAL A 16 -16.34 26.82 8.47
N VAL A 17 -15.18 26.29 8.82
CA VAL A 17 -14.09 26.11 7.87
C VAL A 17 -14.58 25.05 6.88
N GLN A 18 -15.31 25.51 5.88
CA GLN A 18 -15.63 24.65 4.74
C GLN A 18 -14.31 24.39 4.04
N ALA A 19 -13.82 23.15 4.14
CA ALA A 19 -12.70 22.70 3.34
C ALA A 19 -12.99 23.03 1.88
N GLN A 20 -12.11 23.80 1.26
CA GLN A 20 -12.23 24.10 -0.17
C GLN A 20 -12.09 22.78 -0.94
N GLU A 21 -13.11 22.44 -1.74
CA GLU A 21 -13.09 21.26 -2.60
C GLU A 21 -11.94 21.37 -3.61
N GLU A 22 -11.07 20.40 -3.63
CA GLU A 22 -9.96 20.33 -4.58
C GLU A 22 -10.49 19.72 -5.88
N LEU A 23 -10.72 20.56 -6.90
CA LEU A 23 -11.26 20.13 -8.20
C LEU A 23 -10.27 19.29 -8.98
N LEU A 24 -8.98 19.65 -8.89
CA LEU A 24 -7.91 18.96 -9.60
C LEU A 24 -6.61 19.15 -8.82
N LYS A 25 -5.93 18.05 -8.59
CA LYS A 25 -4.55 18.00 -8.09
C LYS A 25 -3.70 17.17 -9.02
N LEU A 26 -2.61 17.75 -9.52
CA LEU A 26 -1.61 17.07 -10.36
C LEU A 26 -0.30 17.00 -9.60
N GLN A 27 0.19 15.79 -9.38
CA GLN A 27 1.41 15.51 -8.64
C GLN A 27 2.33 14.60 -9.46
N ALA A 28 3.62 14.71 -9.23
CA ALA A 28 4.57 13.67 -9.59
C ALA A 28 5.38 13.25 -8.36
N GLU A 29 5.70 11.97 -8.31
CA GLU A 29 6.63 11.43 -7.34
C GLU A 29 7.65 10.54 -8.03
N THR A 30 8.88 10.60 -7.56
CA THR A 30 9.96 9.80 -8.15
C THR A 30 10.94 9.33 -7.10
N ARG A 31 11.58 8.20 -7.39
CA ARG A 31 12.66 7.64 -6.60
C ARG A 31 13.80 7.20 -7.50
N ILE A 32 15.00 7.66 -7.18
CA ILE A 32 16.25 7.30 -7.87
C ILE A 32 17.19 6.73 -6.82
N ASP A 33 17.74 5.56 -7.13
CA ASP A 33 18.64 4.83 -6.22
C ASP A 33 19.97 4.53 -6.93
N TYR A 34 21.06 4.50 -6.16
CA TYR A 34 22.26 3.78 -6.50
C TYR A 34 22.27 2.47 -5.71
N GLN A 35 22.39 1.35 -6.41
CA GLN A 35 22.29 0.01 -5.83
C GLN A 35 23.51 -0.82 -6.19
N ARG A 36 23.94 -1.65 -5.24
CA ARG A 36 24.87 -2.76 -5.49
C ARG A 36 24.20 -4.04 -5.04
N GLU A 37 24.14 -5.00 -5.95
CA GLU A 37 23.52 -6.30 -5.72
C GLU A 37 24.54 -7.42 -5.86
N TYR A 38 24.45 -8.38 -4.97
CA TYR A 38 25.27 -9.59 -4.96
C TYR A 38 24.35 -10.79 -4.77
N VAL A 39 24.59 -11.87 -5.53
CA VAL A 39 23.94 -13.17 -5.39
C VAL A 39 25.03 -14.22 -5.28
N ASP A 40 24.94 -15.10 -4.28
CA ASP A 40 25.96 -16.10 -3.96
C ASP A 40 27.38 -15.48 -3.86
N GLY A 41 27.48 -14.30 -3.27
CA GLY A 41 28.72 -13.54 -3.13
C GLY A 41 29.25 -12.90 -4.42
N ARG A 42 28.59 -13.08 -5.56
CA ARG A 42 28.98 -12.52 -6.87
C ARG A 42 28.22 -11.24 -7.17
N SER A 43 28.94 -10.22 -7.63
CA SER A 43 28.31 -8.95 -8.05
C SER A 43 27.42 -9.12 -9.29
N ILE A 44 26.19 -8.70 -9.21
CA ILE A 44 25.22 -8.72 -10.34
C ILE A 44 25.24 -7.34 -10.99
N HIS A 45 26.03 -7.21 -12.08
CA HIS A 45 26.22 -5.93 -12.75
C HIS A 45 24.93 -5.39 -13.41
N SER A 46 24.07 -6.25 -13.95
CA SER A 46 22.79 -5.87 -14.58
C SER A 46 21.82 -5.19 -13.58
N ASN A 47 21.92 -5.56 -12.30
CA ASN A 47 21.06 -5.04 -11.23
C ASN A 47 21.76 -3.98 -10.36
N SER A 48 23.02 -3.65 -10.65
CA SER A 48 23.80 -2.64 -9.93
C SER A 48 23.85 -1.31 -10.68
N GLY A 49 24.24 -0.24 -9.99
CA GLY A 49 24.38 1.11 -10.54
C GLY A 49 23.19 2.01 -10.25
N PHE A 50 23.08 3.12 -11.00
CA PHE A 50 21.97 4.05 -10.87
C PHE A 50 20.69 3.48 -11.48
N LYS A 51 19.58 3.57 -10.74
CA LYS A 51 18.27 3.05 -11.11
C LYS A 51 17.19 4.10 -10.91
N GLY A 52 16.40 4.39 -11.94
CA GLY A 52 15.12 5.06 -11.81
C GLY A 52 14.07 4.06 -11.32
N LYS A 53 13.88 3.98 -10.00
CA LYS A 53 12.98 2.97 -9.39
C LYS A 53 11.51 3.27 -9.66
N TYR A 54 11.12 4.54 -9.55
CA TYR A 54 9.74 4.99 -9.72
C TYR A 54 9.69 6.36 -10.37
N LEU A 55 8.72 6.52 -11.25
CA LEU A 55 8.29 7.81 -11.80
C LEU A 55 6.77 7.72 -11.98
N ASN A 56 6.04 8.28 -11.01
CA ASN A 56 4.58 8.24 -10.97
C ASN A 56 4.00 9.63 -11.25
N VAL A 57 2.95 9.68 -12.06
CA VAL A 57 2.06 10.83 -12.19
C VAL A 57 0.74 10.47 -11.50
N ILE A 58 0.27 11.36 -10.64
CA ILE A 58 -0.96 11.19 -9.87
C ILE A 58 -1.88 12.36 -10.17
N ILE A 59 -3.11 12.06 -10.58
CA ILE A 59 -4.16 13.03 -10.80
C ILE A 59 -5.32 12.66 -9.89
N SER A 60 -5.79 13.59 -9.08
CA SER A 60 -6.94 13.37 -8.20
C SER A 60 -7.79 14.63 -8.09
N GLY A 61 -9.02 14.48 -7.67
CA GLY A 61 -9.90 15.62 -7.47
C GLY A 61 -11.33 15.21 -7.20
N THR A 62 -12.22 16.21 -7.24
CA THR A 62 -13.67 16.07 -7.07
C THR A 62 -14.40 16.60 -8.31
N ILE A 63 -15.37 15.85 -8.81
CA ILE A 63 -16.27 16.31 -9.89
C ILE A 63 -17.43 17.10 -9.28
N ALA A 64 -17.92 16.62 -8.11
CA ALA A 64 -18.95 17.26 -7.29
C ALA A 64 -18.73 16.83 -5.85
N LYS A 65 -19.46 17.42 -4.87
CA LYS A 65 -19.28 17.13 -3.45
C LYS A 65 -19.23 15.65 -3.09
N GLN A 66 -19.98 14.83 -3.83
CA GLN A 66 -20.13 13.40 -3.56
C GLN A 66 -19.27 12.53 -4.46
N PHE A 67 -18.66 13.08 -5.52
CA PHE A 67 -17.90 12.31 -6.50
C PHE A 67 -16.44 12.75 -6.49
N SER A 68 -15.54 11.83 -6.21
CA SER A 68 -14.10 12.00 -6.32
C SER A 68 -13.50 10.99 -7.26
N TYR A 69 -12.36 11.33 -7.84
CA TYR A 69 -11.63 10.45 -8.73
C TYR A 69 -10.14 10.41 -8.36
N SER A 70 -9.49 9.32 -8.69
CA SER A 70 -8.04 9.17 -8.55
C SER A 70 -7.48 8.35 -9.70
N TYR A 71 -6.34 8.80 -10.21
CA TYR A 71 -5.57 8.16 -11.26
C TYR A 71 -4.10 8.16 -10.89
N ARG A 72 -3.40 7.04 -11.10
CA ARG A 72 -1.94 6.96 -11.01
C ARG A 72 -1.37 6.16 -12.17
N GLN A 73 -0.44 6.78 -12.88
CA GLN A 73 0.36 6.15 -13.92
C GLN A 73 1.82 6.05 -13.48
N ARG A 74 2.39 4.86 -13.60
CA ARG A 74 3.81 4.61 -13.45
C ARG A 74 4.47 4.69 -14.81
N LEU A 75 5.20 5.78 -15.07
CA LEU A 75 5.78 6.07 -16.39
C LEU A 75 7.01 5.21 -16.70
N ASN A 76 7.73 4.72 -15.69
CA ASN A 76 8.90 3.85 -15.87
C ASN A 76 8.57 2.36 -15.89
N LYS A 77 7.28 1.97 -15.98
CA LYS A 77 6.86 0.60 -16.21
C LYS A 77 6.94 0.29 -17.70
N ALA A 78 7.42 -0.91 -18.07
CA ALA A 78 7.41 -1.34 -19.47
C ALA A 78 5.98 -1.42 -20.02
N HIS A 79 5.79 -0.95 -21.25
CA HIS A 79 4.49 -0.91 -21.93
C HIS A 79 4.48 -1.75 -23.21
N SER A 80 5.57 -2.46 -23.54
CA SER A 80 5.76 -3.14 -24.81
C SER A 80 4.68 -4.20 -25.11
N ASP A 81 4.15 -4.85 -24.08
CA ASP A 81 3.25 -6.01 -24.21
C ASP A 81 1.90 -5.79 -23.51
N GLN A 82 1.58 -4.54 -23.13
CA GLN A 82 0.37 -4.20 -22.41
C GLN A 82 -0.27 -2.96 -23.00
N SER A 83 -1.60 -2.88 -22.95
CA SER A 83 -2.30 -1.64 -23.23
C SER A 83 -1.92 -0.56 -22.22
N PHE A 84 -2.04 0.72 -22.59
CA PHE A 84 -1.79 1.83 -21.66
C PHE A 84 -2.65 1.73 -20.39
N PHE A 85 -3.88 1.23 -20.54
CA PHE A 85 -4.81 1.01 -19.44
C PHE A 85 -4.34 -0.11 -18.51
N ASP A 86 -3.81 -1.21 -19.04
CA ASP A 86 -3.28 -2.32 -18.24
C ASP A 86 -2.03 -1.91 -17.46
N ALA A 87 -1.22 -1.03 -18.03
CA ALA A 87 -0.05 -0.46 -17.37
C ALA A 87 -0.38 0.59 -16.29
N THR A 88 -1.62 1.14 -16.28
CA THR A 88 -2.10 2.05 -15.24
C THR A 88 -2.16 1.34 -13.89
N ASP A 89 -1.63 1.95 -12.84
CA ASP A 89 -1.72 1.39 -11.48
C ASP A 89 -3.18 1.45 -10.99
N TRP A 90 -3.79 2.64 -10.96
CA TRP A 90 -5.22 2.78 -10.65
C TRP A 90 -5.89 3.91 -11.43
N LEU A 91 -7.18 3.72 -11.66
CA LEU A 91 -8.10 4.71 -12.18
C LEU A 91 -9.49 4.37 -11.70
N TYR A 92 -10.01 5.11 -10.72
CA TYR A 92 -11.32 4.84 -10.15
C TYR A 92 -12.09 6.12 -9.81
N LEU A 93 -13.41 5.98 -9.81
CA LEU A 93 -14.37 6.96 -9.33
C LEU A 93 -14.95 6.47 -8.02
N THR A 94 -15.10 7.36 -7.03
CA THR A 94 -15.76 7.10 -5.75
C THR A 94 -16.96 8.00 -5.59
N TYR A 95 -18.10 7.42 -5.24
CA TYR A 95 -19.31 8.11 -4.81
C TYR A 95 -19.48 7.99 -3.30
N ARG A 96 -19.64 9.13 -2.61
CA ARG A 96 -19.91 9.20 -1.17
C ARG A 96 -21.22 9.95 -0.94
N PRO A 97 -22.35 9.24 -0.76
CA PRO A 97 -23.64 9.87 -0.45
C PRO A 97 -23.59 10.62 0.88
N ASP A 98 -22.84 10.12 1.83
CA ASP A 98 -22.63 10.66 3.17
C ASP A 98 -21.20 10.40 3.68
N GLU A 99 -20.93 10.67 4.95
CA GLU A 99 -19.62 10.46 5.58
C GLU A 99 -19.31 9.00 5.93
N GLN A 100 -20.31 8.12 5.88
CA GLN A 100 -20.19 6.72 6.28
C GLN A 100 -20.00 5.80 5.08
N TRP A 101 -20.76 5.99 4.01
CA TRP A 101 -20.75 5.13 2.83
C TRP A 101 -19.81 5.63 1.75
N GLY A 102 -19.08 4.70 1.14
CA GLY A 102 -18.30 4.91 -0.08
C GLY A 102 -18.55 3.78 -1.07
N LEU A 103 -18.76 4.15 -2.33
CA LEU A 103 -18.89 3.20 -3.44
C LEU A 103 -17.85 3.57 -4.49
N SER A 104 -16.98 2.64 -4.86
CA SER A 104 -15.93 2.90 -5.86
C SER A 104 -16.03 1.92 -7.01
N VAL A 105 -15.72 2.41 -8.22
CA VAL A 105 -15.68 1.62 -9.44
C VAL A 105 -14.47 2.00 -10.29
N GLY A 106 -13.83 1.01 -10.87
CA GLY A 106 -12.66 1.17 -11.74
C GLY A 106 -11.51 0.27 -11.36
N LYS A 107 -10.30 0.59 -11.85
CA LYS A 107 -9.09 -0.12 -11.50
C LYS A 107 -8.62 0.34 -10.12
N GLN A 108 -8.52 -0.58 -9.18
CA GLN A 108 -8.24 -0.32 -7.77
C GLN A 108 -7.16 -1.25 -7.25
N VAL A 109 -6.61 -0.93 -6.08
CA VAL A 109 -5.79 -1.88 -5.32
C VAL A 109 -6.70 -3.05 -4.89
N VAL A 110 -6.23 -4.27 -5.06
CA VAL A 110 -6.93 -5.46 -4.55
C VAL A 110 -6.97 -5.38 -3.03
N GLY A 111 -8.14 -5.57 -2.44
CA GLY A 111 -8.36 -5.42 -1.01
C GLY A 111 -7.77 -6.57 -0.20
N ILE A 112 -6.47 -6.52 0.09
CA ILE A 112 -5.75 -7.50 0.91
C ILE A 112 -5.14 -6.77 2.12
N GLY A 113 -5.23 -7.38 3.31
CA GLY A 113 -4.72 -6.82 4.56
C GLY A 113 -3.21 -6.87 4.68
N GLY A 114 -2.69 -6.20 5.71
CA GLY A 114 -1.27 -6.11 6.00
C GLY A 114 -0.68 -4.73 5.69
N TYR A 115 0.23 -4.28 6.55
CA TYR A 115 0.91 -2.97 6.40
C TYR A 115 1.95 -2.97 5.30
N GLU A 116 2.63 -4.10 5.06
CA GLU A 116 3.53 -4.21 3.91
C GLU A 116 2.77 -4.04 2.59
N TYR A 117 1.60 -4.68 2.49
CA TYR A 117 0.80 -4.64 1.27
C TYR A 117 0.13 -3.27 1.05
N ASP A 118 -0.36 -2.62 2.10
CA ASP A 118 -1.01 -1.30 2.03
C ASP A 118 -0.03 -0.17 1.71
N ARG A 119 1.27 -0.36 2.00
CA ARG A 119 2.30 0.66 1.78
C ARG A 119 2.55 0.87 0.28
N ALA A 120 2.68 2.15 -0.11
CA ALA A 120 2.99 2.49 -1.50
C ALA A 120 4.32 1.87 -1.94
N PRO A 121 4.41 1.24 -3.13
CA PRO A 121 5.63 0.58 -3.60
C PRO A 121 6.88 1.45 -3.61
N ILE A 122 6.73 2.75 -3.86
CA ILE A 122 7.83 3.74 -3.85
C ILE A 122 8.45 3.94 -2.45
N ASP A 123 7.73 3.54 -1.39
CA ASP A 123 8.17 3.68 0.01
C ASP A 123 8.75 2.40 0.60
N LEU A 124 8.70 1.30 -0.15
CA LEU A 124 9.30 0.04 0.23
C LEU A 124 10.74 -0.08 -0.29
N TYR A 125 11.60 -0.65 0.52
CA TYR A 125 13.00 -0.86 0.19
C TYR A 125 13.29 -2.29 -0.25
N PHE A 126 12.75 -3.22 0.50
CA PHE A 126 12.70 -4.65 0.20
C PHE A 126 11.42 -5.25 0.78
N CYS A 127 10.95 -6.34 0.21
CA CYS A 127 9.65 -6.91 0.50
C CYS A 127 9.73 -8.42 0.63
N SER A 128 8.63 -9.01 1.13
CA SER A 128 8.38 -10.44 1.07
C SER A 128 8.30 -10.96 -0.37
N GLU A 129 8.53 -12.24 -0.58
CA GLU A 129 8.32 -12.88 -1.88
C GLU A 129 6.85 -12.74 -2.32
N TYR A 130 5.92 -12.88 -1.36
CA TYR A 130 4.51 -12.61 -1.59
C TYR A 130 4.26 -11.24 -2.22
N TRP A 131 4.77 -10.17 -1.59
CA TRP A 131 4.54 -8.80 -2.05
C TRP A 131 5.11 -8.55 -3.44
N ASN A 132 6.27 -9.14 -3.75
CA ASN A 132 6.94 -8.94 -5.04
C ASN A 132 6.16 -9.58 -6.21
N ASN A 133 5.37 -10.61 -5.94
CA ASN A 133 4.71 -11.40 -6.98
C ASN A 133 3.19 -11.14 -7.09
N ILE A 134 2.55 -10.46 -6.12
CA ILE A 134 1.11 -10.19 -6.17
C ILE A 134 0.77 -9.06 -7.16
N PRO A 135 -0.10 -9.28 -8.17
CA PRO A 135 -0.60 -8.22 -9.04
C PRO A 135 -1.59 -7.32 -8.30
N CYS A 136 -1.10 -6.18 -7.78
CA CYS A 136 -1.84 -5.34 -6.82
C CYS A 136 -3.06 -4.60 -7.37
N TYR A 137 -3.22 -4.43 -8.71
CA TYR A 137 -4.22 -3.51 -9.27
C TYR A 137 -5.15 -4.23 -10.23
N GLN A 138 -6.45 -4.29 -9.91
CA GLN A 138 -7.45 -4.99 -10.69
C GLN A 138 -8.70 -4.14 -10.91
N MET A 139 -9.41 -4.40 -12.02
CA MET A 139 -10.74 -3.82 -12.28
C MET A 139 -11.75 -4.39 -11.32
N GLY A 140 -12.61 -3.53 -10.75
CA GLY A 140 -13.62 -3.98 -9.83
C GLY A 140 -14.50 -2.87 -9.27
N ILE A 141 -15.31 -3.28 -8.32
CA ILE A 141 -16.19 -2.42 -7.52
C ILE A 141 -15.91 -2.65 -6.03
N SER A 142 -16.05 -1.62 -5.24
CA SER A 142 -15.96 -1.75 -3.79
C SER A 142 -17.01 -0.89 -3.08
N ALA A 143 -17.45 -1.36 -1.92
CA ALA A 143 -18.31 -0.61 -1.02
C ALA A 143 -17.64 -0.56 0.35
N ASP A 144 -17.51 0.62 0.92
CA ASP A 144 -16.98 0.81 2.28
C ASP A 144 -18.01 1.47 3.19
N TYR A 145 -17.97 1.05 4.47
CA TYR A 145 -18.76 1.63 5.54
C TYR A 145 -17.87 2.03 6.71
N THR A 146 -17.90 3.30 7.06
CA THR A 146 -17.10 3.89 8.14
C THR A 146 -18.00 4.14 9.37
N PHE A 147 -17.59 3.67 10.53
CA PHE A 147 -18.35 3.74 11.77
C PHE A 147 -17.45 4.04 12.98
N ASN A 148 -17.99 3.94 14.19
CA ASN A 148 -17.26 4.17 15.43
C ASN A 148 -16.48 5.51 15.43
N ARG A 149 -17.17 6.63 15.08
CA ARG A 149 -16.55 7.96 14.97
C ARG A 149 -15.35 8.00 14.03
N LYS A 150 -15.43 7.27 12.90
CA LYS A 150 -14.39 7.13 11.87
C LYS A 150 -13.14 6.35 12.33
N LYS A 151 -13.24 5.57 13.40
CA LYS A 151 -12.15 4.72 13.86
C LYS A 151 -12.11 3.38 13.16
N ASP A 152 -13.25 2.92 12.68
CA ASP A 152 -13.40 1.63 12.02
C ASP A 152 -14.00 1.80 10.63
N LYS A 153 -13.47 1.06 9.66
CA LYS A 153 -13.99 0.98 8.29
C LYS A 153 -13.97 -0.47 7.84
N VAL A 154 -15.12 -0.96 7.39
CA VAL A 154 -15.23 -2.24 6.70
C VAL A 154 -15.39 -1.97 5.21
N MET A 155 -14.73 -2.75 4.36
CA MET A 155 -14.82 -2.66 2.91
C MET A 155 -15.05 -4.04 2.33
N PHE A 156 -16.04 -4.16 1.46
CA PHE A 156 -16.21 -5.30 0.56
C PHE A 156 -15.80 -4.90 -0.84
N GLN A 157 -15.03 -5.75 -1.52
CA GLN A 157 -14.61 -5.54 -2.90
C GLN A 157 -14.83 -6.80 -3.73
N LEU A 158 -15.39 -6.63 -4.91
CA LEU A 158 -15.42 -7.61 -5.99
C LEU A 158 -14.55 -7.08 -7.12
N CYS A 159 -13.50 -7.79 -7.50
CA CYS A 159 -12.64 -7.41 -8.59
C CYS A 159 -12.21 -8.61 -9.44
N GLN A 160 -11.63 -8.36 -10.61
CA GLN A 160 -10.96 -9.42 -11.37
C GLN A 160 -9.89 -10.08 -10.51
N SER A 161 -9.70 -11.38 -10.68
CA SER A 161 -8.64 -12.06 -9.94
C SER A 161 -7.26 -11.54 -10.30
N PRO A 162 -6.36 -11.33 -9.31
CA PRO A 162 -4.96 -11.06 -9.58
C PRO A 162 -4.25 -12.24 -10.27
N PHE A 163 -4.82 -13.44 -10.24
CA PHE A 163 -4.23 -14.68 -10.79
C PHE A 163 -4.78 -15.10 -12.15
N ARG A 164 -5.37 -14.18 -12.89
CA ARG A 164 -5.92 -14.42 -14.22
C ARG A 164 -4.84 -14.60 -15.28
N ALA A 165 -4.16 -15.73 -15.29
CA ALA A 165 -3.16 -16.02 -16.32
C ALA A 165 -3.82 -16.44 -17.64
N ASP A 166 -4.87 -17.28 -17.57
CA ASP A 166 -5.48 -17.94 -18.72
C ASP A 166 -7.00 -17.73 -18.84
N ALA A 167 -7.61 -16.95 -17.95
CA ALA A 167 -9.05 -16.68 -17.93
C ALA A 167 -9.35 -15.26 -17.45
N ASP A 168 -10.19 -14.52 -18.18
CA ASP A 168 -10.57 -13.14 -17.87
C ASP A 168 -11.79 -13.05 -16.93
N ASP A 169 -12.57 -14.12 -16.80
CA ASP A 169 -13.83 -14.19 -16.06
C ASP A 169 -13.70 -14.84 -14.68
N ILE A 170 -12.52 -14.79 -14.08
CA ILE A 170 -12.30 -15.22 -12.69
C ILE A 170 -12.14 -14.01 -11.77
N TYR A 171 -12.58 -14.15 -10.52
CA TYR A 171 -12.80 -13.03 -9.62
C TYR A 171 -12.14 -13.22 -8.26
N SER A 172 -12.00 -12.10 -7.55
CA SER A 172 -11.57 -12.05 -6.16
C SER A 172 -12.65 -11.34 -5.32
N TYR A 173 -13.00 -11.96 -4.20
CA TYR A 173 -13.95 -11.47 -3.21
C TYR A 173 -13.17 -11.12 -1.95
N ASN A 174 -13.19 -9.84 -1.59
CA ASN A 174 -12.33 -9.31 -0.55
C ASN A 174 -13.16 -8.61 0.53
N LEU A 175 -12.99 -9.01 1.78
CA LEU A 175 -13.55 -8.34 2.93
C LEU A 175 -12.41 -7.80 3.78
N MET A 176 -12.40 -6.48 4.01
CA MET A 176 -11.36 -5.81 4.80
C MET A 176 -11.94 -5.09 6.01
N TRP A 177 -11.15 -5.00 7.05
CA TRP A 177 -11.38 -4.15 8.20
C TRP A 177 -10.15 -3.31 8.52
N TYR A 178 -10.34 -1.99 8.53
CA TYR A 178 -9.38 -1.00 8.98
C TYR A 178 -9.81 -0.49 10.35
N GLY A 179 -8.95 -0.62 11.37
CA GLY A 179 -9.17 -0.11 12.70
C GLY A 179 -8.10 0.92 13.07
N SER A 180 -8.52 2.04 13.71
CA SER A 180 -7.61 3.08 14.20
C SER A 180 -7.93 3.39 15.66
N HIS A 181 -7.21 2.77 16.59
CA HIS A 181 -7.48 2.81 18.02
C HIS A 181 -6.31 3.40 18.83
N GLY A 182 -5.78 4.52 18.33
CA GLY A 182 -4.68 5.25 18.97
C GLY A 182 -3.34 4.55 18.74
N TRP A 183 -2.78 3.93 19.78
CA TRP A 183 -1.51 3.23 19.68
C TRP A 183 -1.58 1.90 18.94
N PHE A 184 -2.79 1.35 18.73
CA PHE A 184 -3.03 0.08 18.06
C PHE A 184 -3.92 0.28 16.83
N ASN A 185 -3.38 0.01 15.65
CA ASN A 185 -4.11 0.10 14.40
C ASN A 185 -4.03 -1.24 13.65
N THR A 186 -5.04 -1.53 12.85
CA THR A 186 -5.19 -2.82 12.18
C THR A 186 -5.57 -2.67 10.71
N ILE A 187 -5.09 -3.60 9.87
CA ILE A 187 -5.55 -3.81 8.49
C ILE A 187 -5.71 -5.32 8.30
N TYR A 188 -6.94 -5.80 8.48
CA TYR A 188 -7.25 -7.22 8.36
C TYR A 188 -8.04 -7.50 7.10
N SER A 189 -7.89 -8.71 6.55
CA SER A 189 -8.74 -9.17 5.47
C SER A 189 -8.99 -10.68 5.51
N VAL A 190 -10.11 -11.03 4.91
CA VAL A 190 -10.42 -12.39 4.44
C VAL A 190 -10.70 -12.27 2.96
N ASN A 191 -9.99 -13.08 2.16
CA ASN A 191 -10.08 -13.03 0.71
C ASN A 191 -10.36 -14.43 0.17
N MET A 192 -11.19 -14.49 -0.85
CA MET A 192 -11.44 -15.69 -1.66
C MET A 192 -11.07 -15.34 -3.09
N ILE A 193 -9.98 -15.88 -3.60
CA ILE A 193 -9.38 -15.51 -4.88
C ILE A 193 -9.42 -16.71 -5.81
N GLU A 194 -10.10 -16.58 -6.93
CA GLU A 194 -10.04 -17.60 -7.98
C GLU A 194 -8.66 -17.60 -8.64
N TYR A 195 -8.04 -18.76 -8.73
CA TYR A 195 -6.79 -18.96 -9.47
C TYR A 195 -7.01 -19.76 -10.76
N GLN A 196 -8.13 -20.46 -10.88
CA GLN A 196 -8.70 -21.10 -12.07
C GLN A 196 -10.23 -21.08 -11.93
N PRO A 197 -11.01 -21.25 -13.00
CA PRO A 197 -12.46 -21.33 -12.90
C PRO A 197 -12.92 -22.31 -11.81
N ASP A 198 -13.75 -21.82 -10.90
CA ASP A 198 -14.30 -22.55 -9.74
C ASP A 198 -13.25 -23.10 -8.76
N LYS A 199 -11.99 -22.64 -8.82
CA LYS A 199 -10.95 -23.02 -7.86
C LYS A 199 -10.41 -21.80 -7.13
N TYR A 200 -10.43 -21.87 -5.81
CA TYR A 200 -10.12 -20.73 -4.93
C TYR A 200 -8.88 -21.00 -4.06
N ILE A 201 -8.14 -19.94 -3.83
CA ILE A 201 -7.21 -19.82 -2.73
C ILE A 201 -7.71 -18.76 -1.76
N ASN A 202 -7.78 -19.13 -0.47
CA ASN A 202 -8.29 -18.26 0.58
C ASN A 202 -7.12 -17.63 1.33
N TYR A 203 -7.20 -16.31 1.55
CA TYR A 203 -6.24 -15.56 2.34
C TYR A 203 -6.89 -15.11 3.65
N ILE A 204 -6.13 -15.19 4.72
CA ILE A 204 -6.42 -14.53 5.99
C ILE A 204 -5.20 -13.67 6.29
N ALA A 205 -5.36 -12.36 6.24
CA ALA A 205 -4.28 -11.42 6.48
C ALA A 205 -4.59 -10.57 7.73
N LEU A 206 -3.60 -10.47 8.62
CA LEU A 206 -3.67 -9.75 9.88
C LEU A 206 -2.49 -8.78 9.94
N GLY A 207 -2.74 -7.49 9.75
CA GLY A 207 -1.75 -6.44 9.87
C GLY A 207 -1.95 -5.62 11.14
N HIS A 208 -0.90 -5.48 11.94
CA HIS A 208 -0.89 -4.72 13.19
C HIS A 208 0.13 -3.60 13.11
N HIS A 209 -0.26 -2.40 13.53
CA HIS A 209 0.66 -1.28 13.74
C HIS A 209 0.53 -0.79 15.17
N LEU A 210 1.63 -0.85 15.89
CA LEU A 210 1.77 -0.46 17.29
C LEU A 210 2.60 0.82 17.34
N ASP A 211 1.98 1.95 17.70
CA ASP A 211 2.64 3.26 17.78
C ASP A 211 2.92 3.62 19.23
N PHE A 212 4.20 3.70 19.57
CA PHE A 212 4.71 4.10 20.88
C PHE A 212 5.37 5.50 20.83
N GLY A 213 4.92 6.36 19.91
CA GLY A 213 5.40 7.71 19.70
C GLY A 213 6.68 7.76 18.85
N LYS A 214 7.86 7.65 19.43
CA LYS A 214 9.12 7.62 18.66
C LYS A 214 9.40 6.26 18.04
N THR A 215 8.83 5.21 18.56
CA THR A 215 9.01 3.82 18.09
C THR A 215 7.67 3.30 17.57
N ALA A 216 7.68 2.66 16.43
CA ALA A 216 6.53 1.92 15.92
C ALA A 216 6.93 0.53 15.49
N LEU A 217 6.04 -0.44 15.69
CA LEU A 217 6.20 -1.82 15.28
C LEU A 217 5.04 -2.22 14.37
N GLU A 218 5.36 -2.69 13.18
CA GLU A 218 4.40 -3.31 12.27
C GLU A 218 4.63 -4.82 12.25
N LEU A 219 3.52 -5.57 12.30
CA LEU A 219 3.54 -7.03 12.26
C LEU A 219 2.43 -7.49 11.32
N ASP A 220 2.81 -8.16 10.24
CA ASP A 220 1.86 -8.79 9.33
C ASP A 220 1.99 -10.31 9.41
N PHE A 221 0.85 -10.95 9.38
CA PHE A 221 0.72 -12.39 9.19
C PHE A 221 -0.30 -12.63 8.09
N MET A 222 0.09 -13.40 7.07
CA MET A 222 -0.79 -13.81 5.99
C MET A 222 -0.74 -15.32 5.84
N ASN A 223 -1.87 -15.97 6.01
CA ASN A 223 -2.04 -17.39 5.74
C ASN A 223 -2.80 -17.59 4.44
N ARG A 224 -2.37 -18.53 3.63
CA ARG A 224 -2.97 -18.87 2.33
C ARG A 224 -3.31 -20.36 2.30
N ALA A 225 -4.49 -20.70 1.79
CA ALA A 225 -4.90 -22.09 1.65
C ALA A 225 -5.84 -22.28 0.45
N ALA A 226 -5.49 -23.15 -0.50
CA ALA A 226 -6.41 -23.61 -1.51
C ALA A 226 -7.41 -24.62 -0.93
N ASP A 227 -8.43 -24.97 -1.72
CA ASP A 227 -9.41 -25.99 -1.33
C ASP A 227 -8.73 -27.30 -0.90
N HIS A 228 -9.24 -27.91 0.14
CA HIS A 228 -8.72 -29.14 0.77
C HIS A 228 -7.32 -29.04 1.37
N GLN A 229 -6.75 -27.83 1.50
CA GLN A 229 -5.49 -27.63 2.21
C GLN A 229 -5.70 -27.33 3.70
N THR A 230 -4.73 -27.77 4.49
CA THR A 230 -4.68 -27.43 5.92
C THR A 230 -4.32 -25.96 6.08
N TYR A 231 -5.16 -25.21 6.78
CA TYR A 231 -4.85 -23.85 7.20
C TYR A 231 -3.69 -23.84 8.23
N PHE A 232 -3.07 -22.66 8.35
CA PHE A 232 -2.01 -22.27 9.28
C PHE A 232 -0.64 -22.92 9.07
N PHE A 233 0.35 -22.05 8.89
CA PHE A 233 1.79 -22.32 8.86
C PHE A 233 2.29 -23.26 7.74
N LYS A 234 1.44 -23.72 6.85
CA LYS A 234 1.85 -24.51 5.67
C LYS A 234 2.19 -23.64 4.48
N ASN A 235 1.39 -22.59 4.25
CA ASN A 235 1.60 -21.56 3.24
C ASN A 235 1.29 -20.22 3.88
N CYS A 236 2.33 -19.49 4.27
CA CYS A 236 2.17 -18.20 4.92
C CYS A 236 3.34 -17.24 4.66
N SER A 237 3.08 -15.97 4.86
CA SER A 237 4.08 -14.91 4.92
C SER A 237 3.95 -14.16 6.24
N VAL A 238 5.09 -13.81 6.80
CA VAL A 238 5.19 -13.01 8.02
C VAL A 238 6.09 -11.82 7.74
N MET A 239 5.73 -10.63 8.20
CA MET A 239 6.55 -9.44 8.16
C MET A 239 6.62 -8.81 9.55
N GLY A 240 7.80 -8.37 9.97
CA GLY A 240 8.00 -7.52 11.12
C GLY A 240 8.87 -6.32 10.72
N GLU A 241 8.42 -5.12 11.04
CA GLU A 241 9.20 -3.89 10.84
C GLU A 241 9.17 -3.04 12.10
N LEU A 242 10.35 -2.77 12.66
CA LEU A 242 10.55 -1.85 13.76
C LEU A 242 11.11 -0.54 13.22
N SER A 243 10.48 0.57 13.54
CA SER A 243 10.95 1.91 13.21
C SER A 243 11.21 2.74 14.46
N TYR A 244 12.25 3.59 14.43
CA TYR A 244 12.59 4.51 15.49
C TYR A 244 12.89 5.90 14.93
N ARG A 245 12.16 6.91 15.40
CA ARG A 245 12.29 8.31 14.99
C ARG A 245 12.93 9.13 16.12
N PRO A 246 14.28 9.23 16.19
CA PRO A 246 14.95 10.05 17.20
C PRO A 246 14.57 11.53 17.06
N SER A 247 14.31 11.99 15.84
CA SER A 247 13.84 13.35 15.52
C SER A 247 12.87 13.35 14.34
N GLU A 248 12.29 14.51 14.03
CA GLU A 248 11.41 14.67 12.84
C GLU A 248 12.15 14.44 11.51
N SER A 249 13.45 14.65 11.50
CA SER A 249 14.30 14.54 10.30
C SER A 249 14.88 13.15 10.09
N PHE A 250 14.87 12.26 11.08
CA PHE A 250 15.47 10.94 10.98
C PHE A 250 14.52 9.84 11.36
N ASN A 251 14.54 8.77 10.55
CA ASN A 251 13.90 7.50 10.85
C ASN A 251 14.91 6.37 10.63
N LEU A 252 15.04 5.50 11.62
CA LEU A 252 15.79 4.25 11.53
C LEU A 252 14.79 3.12 11.44
N PHE A 253 15.06 2.11 10.62
CA PHE A 253 14.17 0.95 10.52
C PHE A 253 14.96 -0.36 10.41
N GLY A 254 14.36 -1.42 10.92
CA GLY A 254 14.78 -2.80 10.71
C GLY A 254 13.57 -3.62 10.34
N LYS A 255 13.71 -4.47 9.32
CA LYS A 255 12.61 -5.29 8.78
C LYS A 255 13.05 -6.71 8.56
N VAL A 256 12.15 -7.65 8.80
CA VAL A 256 12.29 -9.06 8.45
C VAL A 256 11.01 -9.52 7.77
N THR A 257 11.17 -10.31 6.71
CA THR A 257 10.07 -11.08 6.10
C THR A 257 10.44 -12.55 6.07
N TYR A 258 9.43 -13.40 6.21
CA TYR A 258 9.56 -14.84 6.09
C TYR A 258 8.40 -15.36 5.26
N ASP A 259 8.74 -16.05 4.16
CA ASP A 259 7.79 -16.66 3.24
C ASP A 259 8.00 -18.17 3.23
N VAL A 260 6.92 -18.93 3.42
CA VAL A 260 6.97 -20.38 3.40
C VAL A 260 5.77 -20.96 2.65
N ASN A 261 6.03 -21.94 1.78
CA ASN A 261 4.99 -22.76 1.17
C ASN A 261 5.41 -24.24 1.14
N ARG A 262 4.96 -24.99 2.14
CA ARG A 262 5.19 -26.44 2.30
C ARG A 262 4.06 -27.28 1.72
N THR A 263 3.23 -26.68 0.86
CA THR A 263 2.17 -27.41 0.15
C THR A 263 2.69 -28.02 -1.14
N GLN A 264 1.92 -28.96 -1.72
CA GLN A 264 2.23 -29.56 -3.01
C GLN A 264 1.35 -29.00 -4.14
N VAL A 265 0.40 -28.11 -3.80
CA VAL A 265 -0.58 -27.58 -4.75
C VAL A 265 -0.07 -26.30 -5.36
N LYS A 266 -0.02 -26.22 -6.66
CA LYS A 266 0.36 -25.03 -7.43
C LYS A 266 -0.83 -24.06 -7.57
N ALA A 267 -1.36 -23.60 -6.46
CA ALA A 267 -2.47 -22.63 -6.41
C ALA A 267 -2.03 -21.23 -6.01
N ASP A 268 -0.88 -21.12 -5.35
CA ASP A 268 -0.31 -19.85 -4.94
C ASP A 268 0.72 -19.40 -5.95
N TYR A 269 0.39 -18.38 -6.72
CA TYR A 269 1.28 -17.77 -7.70
C TYR A 269 2.22 -16.70 -7.09
N CYS A 270 2.05 -16.39 -5.82
CA CYS A 270 2.90 -15.42 -5.11
C CYS A 270 4.05 -16.09 -4.38
N VAL A 271 3.78 -17.23 -3.74
CA VAL A 271 4.79 -18.00 -3.01
C VAL A 271 4.67 -19.46 -3.45
N HIS A 272 5.53 -19.87 -4.34
CA HIS A 272 5.48 -21.20 -4.96
C HIS A 272 5.78 -22.33 -3.96
N PRO A 273 5.25 -23.54 -4.18
CA PRO A 273 5.57 -24.71 -3.37
C PRO A 273 7.09 -24.95 -3.27
N GLY A 274 7.54 -25.30 -2.07
CA GLY A 274 8.95 -25.50 -1.76
C GLY A 274 9.68 -24.23 -1.29
N THR A 275 9.05 -23.05 -1.35
CA THR A 275 9.65 -21.83 -0.82
C THR A 275 9.80 -21.91 0.70
N GLU A 276 10.97 -21.55 1.20
CA GLU A 276 11.27 -21.20 2.59
C GLU A 276 12.36 -20.14 2.58
N LEU A 277 11.95 -18.87 2.54
CA LEU A 277 12.79 -17.71 2.27
C LEU A 277 12.67 -16.68 3.39
N THR A 278 13.82 -16.22 3.88
CA THR A 278 13.90 -15.11 4.84
C THR A 278 14.60 -13.93 4.17
N HIS A 279 14.05 -12.73 4.35
CA HIS A 279 14.66 -11.49 3.90
C HIS A 279 14.73 -10.53 5.09
N VAL A 280 15.94 -10.13 5.47
CA VAL A 280 16.20 -9.26 6.62
C VAL A 280 17.01 -8.06 6.18
N GLY A 281 16.77 -6.93 6.82
CA GLY A 281 17.54 -5.72 6.52
C GLY A 281 17.14 -4.55 7.39
N GLY A 282 17.79 -3.42 7.13
CA GLY A 282 17.51 -2.19 7.83
C GLY A 282 18.17 -1.00 7.16
N GLY A 283 17.78 0.18 7.61
CA GLY A 283 18.28 1.39 7.00
C GLY A 283 17.92 2.65 7.75
N VAL A 284 18.23 3.76 7.10
CA VAL A 284 17.99 5.10 7.60
C VAL A 284 17.30 5.95 6.53
N GLU A 285 16.39 6.78 6.98
CA GLU A 285 15.74 7.82 6.18
C GLU A 285 16.09 9.18 6.79
N PHE A 286 16.41 10.13 5.93
CA PHE A 286 16.66 11.51 6.30
C PHE A 286 15.73 12.45 5.53
N TYR A 287 15.01 13.29 6.26
CA TYR A 287 14.07 14.29 5.77
C TYR A 287 14.67 15.68 5.98
N PRO A 288 15.29 16.29 4.96
CA PRO A 288 15.98 17.58 5.09
C PRO A 288 15.04 18.76 5.30
N LEU A 289 13.77 18.61 4.91
CA LEU A 289 12.77 19.67 5.03
C LEU A 289 11.96 19.47 6.31
N LYS A 290 12.08 20.41 7.27
CA LYS A 290 11.26 20.39 8.50
C LYS A 290 9.78 20.45 8.12
N ASN A 291 8.95 19.64 8.78
CA ASN A 291 7.50 19.54 8.57
C ASN A 291 7.05 19.18 7.14
N ASN A 292 7.98 18.73 6.28
CA ASN A 292 7.66 18.31 4.92
C ASN A 292 8.43 17.03 4.56
N LYS A 293 7.70 15.96 4.33
CA LYS A 293 8.24 14.64 3.96
C LYS A 293 8.30 14.42 2.45
N ASN A 294 8.08 15.46 1.65
CA ASN A 294 8.11 15.34 0.19
C ASN A 294 9.52 15.13 -0.38
N LEU A 295 10.56 15.35 0.43
CA LEU A 295 11.95 15.04 0.08
C LEU A 295 12.53 14.11 1.13
N ARG A 296 13.03 12.94 0.69
CA ARG A 296 13.64 11.92 1.55
C ARG A 296 14.92 11.39 0.91
N LEU A 297 16.01 11.41 1.64
CA LEU A 297 17.19 10.63 1.36
C LEU A 297 17.12 9.33 2.16
N HIS A 298 17.65 8.24 1.60
CA HIS A 298 17.64 6.95 2.29
C HIS A 298 18.88 6.14 1.98
N ALA A 299 19.24 5.26 2.91
CA ALA A 299 20.21 4.21 2.70
C ALA A 299 19.72 2.95 3.41
N PHE A 300 19.90 1.78 2.78
CA PHE A 300 19.57 0.51 3.41
C PHE A 300 20.51 -0.60 2.95
N TYR A 301 20.56 -1.64 3.77
CA TYR A 301 21.15 -2.93 3.45
C TYR A 301 20.12 -4.02 3.72
N SER A 302 20.05 -5.02 2.82
CA SER A 302 19.22 -6.19 3.02
C SER A 302 19.93 -7.47 2.57
N TYR A 303 19.55 -8.58 3.21
CA TYR A 303 20.05 -9.91 2.93
C TYR A 303 18.88 -10.91 2.89
N ALA A 304 18.76 -11.61 1.76
CA ALA A 304 17.80 -12.70 1.58
C ALA A 304 18.57 -14.04 1.59
N PHE A 305 18.00 -15.04 2.27
CA PHE A 305 18.58 -16.38 2.37
C PHE A 305 17.48 -17.44 2.50
N GLY A 306 17.80 -18.66 2.13
CA GLY A 306 16.88 -19.80 2.13
C GLY A 306 16.67 -20.40 0.75
N HIS A 307 15.46 -20.87 0.48
CA HIS A 307 15.09 -21.48 -0.80
C HIS A 307 13.86 -20.78 -1.37
N ASN A 308 13.93 -20.40 -2.65
CA ASN A 308 12.79 -19.87 -3.39
C ASN A 308 12.32 -20.92 -4.39
N GLY A 309 11.10 -21.42 -4.22
CA GLY A 309 10.47 -22.37 -5.16
C GLY A 309 10.06 -21.74 -6.49
N ASN A 310 10.04 -20.39 -6.55
CA ASN A 310 9.84 -19.66 -7.78
C ASN A 310 11.19 -19.33 -8.43
N THR A 311 11.56 -20.07 -9.46
CA THR A 311 12.85 -19.87 -10.17
C THR A 311 12.91 -18.56 -10.95
N GLU A 312 11.76 -17.95 -11.23
CA GLU A 312 11.63 -16.62 -11.86
C GLU A 312 11.26 -15.54 -10.82
N GLY A 313 11.30 -15.89 -9.52
CA GLY A 313 10.96 -15.02 -8.41
C GLY A 313 11.86 -13.78 -8.33
N ALA A 314 11.32 -12.73 -7.73
CA ALA A 314 12.02 -11.46 -7.58
C ALA A 314 13.20 -11.52 -6.60
N ILE A 315 13.22 -12.51 -5.70
CA ILE A 315 14.24 -12.66 -4.67
C ILE A 315 15.03 -13.95 -4.90
N PRO A 316 16.25 -13.88 -5.46
CA PRO A 316 17.15 -15.00 -5.49
C PRO A 316 17.59 -15.41 -4.07
N PRO A 317 17.87 -16.69 -3.81
CA PRO A 317 18.53 -17.10 -2.58
C PRO A 317 19.91 -16.42 -2.43
N GLU A 318 20.32 -16.14 -1.18
CA GLU A 318 21.59 -15.49 -0.84
C GLU A 318 21.84 -14.14 -1.53
N GLN A 319 20.78 -13.36 -1.72
CA GLN A 319 20.86 -12.02 -2.29
C GLN A 319 21.27 -10.99 -1.22
N ASN A 320 22.25 -10.15 -1.56
CA ASN A 320 22.61 -8.95 -0.78
C ASN A 320 22.35 -7.69 -1.59
N ILE A 321 21.73 -6.69 -0.98
CA ILE A 321 21.50 -5.38 -1.60
C ILE A 321 22.01 -4.28 -0.67
N LEU A 322 22.93 -3.45 -1.18
CA LEU A 322 23.27 -2.16 -0.60
C LEU A 322 22.68 -1.06 -1.49
N ASN A 323 21.95 -0.15 -0.90
CA ASN A 323 21.23 0.89 -1.64
C ASN A 323 21.32 2.25 -0.94
N ILE A 324 21.50 3.30 -1.74
CA ILE A 324 21.41 4.70 -1.32
C ILE A 324 20.57 5.44 -2.36
N GLY A 325 19.62 6.25 -1.93
CA GLY A 325 18.74 6.90 -2.88
C GLY A 325 18.06 8.16 -2.38
N ILE A 326 17.28 8.73 -3.28
CA ILE A 326 16.48 9.93 -3.05
C ILE A 326 15.08 9.72 -3.59
N LYS A 327 14.09 10.12 -2.80
CA LYS A 327 12.69 10.22 -3.21
C LYS A 327 12.22 11.66 -3.06
N TRP A 328 11.47 12.16 -4.04
CA TRP A 328 10.77 13.45 -3.90
C TRP A 328 9.39 13.40 -4.53
N LYS A 329 8.52 14.28 -4.04
CA LYS A 329 7.16 14.49 -4.52
C LYS A 329 6.96 15.98 -4.78
N VAL A 330 6.34 16.31 -5.91
CA VAL A 330 6.05 17.69 -6.33
C VAL A 330 4.57 17.80 -6.66
N ASP A 331 3.95 18.84 -6.15
CA ASP A 331 2.60 19.27 -6.53
C ASP A 331 2.74 20.31 -7.66
N PHE A 332 2.43 19.92 -8.90
CA PHE A 332 2.52 20.82 -10.05
C PHE A 332 1.33 21.77 -10.14
N LEU A 333 0.14 21.30 -9.79
CA LEU A 333 -1.09 22.07 -9.89
C LEU A 333 -2.06 21.62 -8.79
N SER A 334 -2.70 22.59 -8.16
CA SER A 334 -3.84 22.38 -7.26
C SER A 334 -4.87 23.46 -7.56
N LEU A 335 -5.99 23.05 -8.16
CA LEU A 335 -7.16 23.91 -8.42
C LEU A 335 -8.21 23.67 -7.35
N LYS A 336 -8.56 24.72 -6.62
CA LYS A 336 -9.59 24.71 -5.58
C LYS A 336 -10.79 25.51 -6.03
N ASN A 337 -11.97 25.05 -5.66
CA ASN A 337 -13.21 25.78 -5.92
C ASN A 337 -13.22 27.10 -5.13
N LYS A 338 -13.06 28.24 -5.80
CA LYS A 338 -13.28 29.54 -5.16
C LYS A 338 -14.77 29.79 -5.14
N LYS A 339 -15.40 29.85 -3.95
CA LYS A 339 -16.75 30.37 -3.85
C LYS A 339 -16.71 31.81 -4.35
N ILE A 340 -17.32 32.07 -5.50
CA ILE A 340 -17.67 33.43 -5.91
C ILE A 340 -18.86 33.81 -5.02
N ASN A 341 -18.63 34.60 -4.00
CA ASN A 341 -19.70 35.25 -3.28
C ASN A 341 -20.24 36.33 -4.21
N PHE A 342 -21.39 36.09 -4.82
CA PHE A 342 -22.20 37.16 -5.41
C PHE A 342 -22.80 37.93 -4.23
N ASN A 343 -22.33 39.15 -4.01
CA ASN A 343 -22.98 40.13 -3.12
C ASN A 343 -24.26 40.60 -3.78
#